data_2a77655e3654a6c62d6667ccc2d24f23
#
_entry.id   2a77655e3654a6c62d6667ccc2d24f23
#
_cell.length_a   1.000
_cell.length_b   1.000
_cell.length_c   1.000
_cell.angle_alpha   90.00
_cell.angle_beta   90.00
_cell.angle_gamma   90.00
#
_symmetry.space_group_name_H-M   'P 1'
#
loop_
_entity.id
_entity.type
_entity.pdbx_description
1 polymer ?
#
loop_
_entity_poly.entity_id
_entity_poly.type
_entity_poly.pdbx_seq_one_letter_code
_entity_poly.pdbx_strand_id
1 'polypeptide(L)'
;MAKIESNDLNLRDILKDELYYQIPIYQRPYQWTEENCEKLLDDLFFNYEDDRESDYFCGSLVLILISEDPKKAKTYDIVDGQQRLSTFILLAKVLAALYSERLTEESKDYLQESLITKYGKKDRLNFSAVGFNSKKDFQYALTSFNDVPISNNKNNYLKNAICLKNYLRKKEIEDINDFIEWLYLKVVFITIICPDADKALRIFNVLNARGLALNATDIFKGELLKHAKEHEREEFVSRWNDLSQKCSDNGLTIETLFSWYLTYLNPVTSKEKTDKRLVTWFNKLNKTPLEYLKGVEDFYNAYGEVLEMQDRHAYLLSYVASDYWRVVLCASLLHHYSDQDIEALKELLVKFYYQHWVAGRTKSQIEQTCCNIIIALKEKKSMDYITSIVKKYLDVNKITQHFKENLEDDHLYTKFYFINGKTPKKNSWLKPILILVEYFMNDNANPAYIKMDDDLHVERILPENPDLSSQWVKDFSEEERGLYTHSLANLTLLGGKKNTKALNQVLNQDFKEKKEIYMGKTIALDNKKTFKVMTCYDMTKNDVCRYTEWTPKSLEKRKEELIQIVESVLTL
;
A
#
# COMPACT_ATOMS: atom_id res chain seq x y z
N MET A 1 27.09 -13.84 -30.35
CA MET A 1 26.26 -13.33 -29.26
C MET A 1 27.11 -13.32 -27.99
N ALA A 2 27.24 -12.19 -27.32
CA ALA A 2 27.97 -12.15 -26.06
C ALA A 2 27.26 -13.04 -25.03
N LYS A 3 28.02 -13.87 -24.33
CA LYS A 3 27.52 -14.86 -23.37
C LYS A 3 27.32 -14.19 -22.01
N ILE A 4 26.41 -14.74 -21.21
CA ILE A 4 26.26 -14.44 -19.79
C ILE A 4 27.39 -15.18 -19.09
N GLU A 5 28.14 -14.52 -18.23
CA GLU A 5 29.18 -15.09 -17.41
C GLU A 5 28.70 -15.16 -15.95
N SER A 6 28.92 -16.27 -15.30
CA SER A 6 28.59 -16.40 -13.87
C SER A 6 29.79 -16.99 -13.13
N ASN A 7 30.16 -16.34 -12.02
CA ASN A 7 31.28 -16.79 -11.18
C ASN A 7 30.88 -16.61 -9.71
N ASP A 8 31.37 -17.46 -8.87
CA ASP A 8 31.40 -17.28 -7.43
C ASP A 8 32.65 -16.47 -7.07
N LEU A 9 32.42 -15.30 -6.48
CA LEU A 9 33.47 -14.38 -6.07
C LEU A 9 33.31 -14.02 -4.61
N ASN A 10 34.40 -14.06 -3.85
CA ASN A 10 34.39 -13.55 -2.49
C ASN A 10 34.38 -12.01 -2.46
N LEU A 11 34.14 -11.43 -1.28
CA LEU A 11 34.01 -9.99 -1.13
C LEU A 11 35.29 -9.25 -1.54
N ARG A 12 36.48 -9.83 -1.30
CA ARG A 12 37.77 -9.29 -1.75
C ARG A 12 37.80 -9.18 -3.27
N ASP A 13 37.44 -10.28 -3.97
CA ASP A 13 37.48 -10.31 -5.43
C ASP A 13 36.49 -9.32 -6.08
N ILE A 14 35.39 -9.05 -5.41
CA ILE A 14 34.41 -8.04 -5.83
C ILE A 14 34.95 -6.62 -5.61
N LEU A 15 35.62 -6.36 -4.50
CA LEU A 15 36.05 -5.02 -4.10
C LEU A 15 37.53 -4.72 -4.36
N LYS A 16 38.21 -5.56 -5.17
CA LYS A 16 39.63 -5.37 -5.46
C LYS A 16 39.92 -4.37 -6.59
N ASP A 17 41.11 -3.91 -6.59
CA ASP A 17 41.91 -3.12 -7.51
C ASP A 17 41.19 -2.28 -8.55
N GLU A 18 40.62 -2.87 -9.61
CA GLU A 18 40.27 -2.17 -10.83
C GLU A 18 38.80 -2.33 -11.23
N LEU A 19 37.98 -2.71 -10.25
CA LEU A 19 36.54 -2.84 -10.44
C LEU A 19 35.81 -1.60 -9.93
N TYR A 20 35.07 -0.94 -10.80
CA TYR A 20 34.18 0.16 -10.44
C TYR A 20 32.74 -0.28 -10.56
N TYR A 21 31.94 0.12 -9.61
CA TYR A 21 30.51 -0.13 -9.63
C TYR A 21 29.77 1.17 -9.77
N GLN A 22 28.74 1.14 -10.59
CA GLN A 22 27.89 2.26 -10.84
C GLN A 22 26.44 1.86 -10.58
N ILE A 23 25.76 2.65 -9.77
CA ILE A 23 24.32 2.52 -9.60
C ILE A 23 23.67 3.24 -10.78
N PRO A 24 23.03 2.52 -11.74
CA PRO A 24 22.43 3.15 -12.89
C PRO A 24 21.17 3.92 -12.52
N ILE A 25 20.80 4.86 -13.40
CA ILE A 25 19.73 5.83 -13.18
C ILE A 25 18.34 5.20 -12.96
N TYR A 26 18.11 3.99 -13.47
CA TYR A 26 16.85 3.27 -13.30
C TYR A 26 16.74 2.53 -11.96
N GLN A 27 17.82 2.43 -11.19
CA GLN A 27 17.79 1.79 -9.88
C GLN A 27 17.01 2.62 -8.86
N ARG A 28 16.39 1.90 -7.92
CA ARG A 28 15.71 2.51 -6.77
C ARG A 28 16.73 3.15 -5.84
N PRO A 29 16.35 4.23 -5.11
CA PRO A 29 17.15 4.72 -3.99
C PRO A 29 17.46 3.60 -2.99
N TYR A 30 18.50 3.80 -2.19
CA TYR A 30 18.83 2.89 -1.10
C TYR A 30 17.70 2.85 -0.06
N GLN A 31 17.15 1.64 0.16
CA GLN A 31 15.94 1.43 0.96
C GLN A 31 16.16 0.52 2.18
N TRP A 32 17.32 -0.09 2.33
CA TRP A 32 17.58 -0.90 3.51
C TRP A 32 17.42 -0.08 4.77
N THR A 33 16.76 -0.69 5.76
CA THR A 33 16.54 -0.14 7.08
C THR A 33 17.59 -0.66 8.06
N GLU A 34 17.58 -0.13 9.28
CA GLU A 34 18.42 -0.59 10.38
C GLU A 34 18.22 -2.09 10.64
N GLU A 35 16.97 -2.59 10.59
CA GLU A 35 16.66 -4.01 10.73
C GLU A 35 17.35 -4.90 9.68
N ASN A 36 17.43 -4.44 8.42
CA ASN A 36 18.14 -5.17 7.38
C ASN A 36 19.65 -5.24 7.67
N CYS A 37 20.23 -4.16 8.21
CA CYS A 37 21.64 -4.11 8.58
C CYS A 37 21.95 -4.98 9.79
N GLU A 38 21.11 -4.95 10.81
CA GLU A 38 21.23 -5.81 11.99
C GLU A 38 21.16 -7.27 11.60
N LYS A 39 20.18 -7.66 10.78
CA LYS A 39 20.06 -9.01 10.26
C LYS A 39 21.28 -9.46 9.47
N LEU A 40 21.83 -8.59 8.61
CA LEU A 40 23.07 -8.90 7.88
C LEU A 40 24.21 -9.17 8.86
N LEU A 41 24.39 -8.33 9.88
CA LEU A 41 25.46 -8.52 10.87
C LEU A 41 25.23 -9.77 11.72
N ASP A 42 23.98 -10.06 12.13
CA ASP A 42 23.65 -11.30 12.84
C ASP A 42 24.03 -12.53 12.02
N ASP A 43 23.68 -12.54 10.72
CA ASP A 43 24.01 -13.62 9.81
C ASP A 43 25.54 -13.75 9.62
N LEU A 44 26.26 -12.63 9.46
CA LEU A 44 27.72 -12.65 9.32
C LEU A 44 28.42 -13.17 10.57
N PHE A 45 28.05 -12.68 11.75
CA PHE A 45 28.66 -13.13 13.00
C PHE A 45 28.28 -14.57 13.34
N PHE A 46 27.05 -14.97 13.07
CA PHE A 46 26.63 -16.36 13.27
C PHE A 46 27.50 -17.31 12.46
N ASN A 47 27.68 -17.05 11.15
CA ASN A 47 28.50 -17.92 10.31
C ASN A 47 30.01 -17.86 10.65
N TYR A 48 30.51 -16.70 11.02
CA TYR A 48 31.89 -16.52 11.48
C TYR A 48 32.17 -17.30 12.78
N GLU A 49 31.24 -17.35 13.71
CA GLU A 49 31.38 -18.03 15.00
C GLU A 49 31.12 -19.55 14.88
N ASP A 50 30.21 -19.96 13.98
CA ASP A 50 29.81 -21.38 13.80
C ASP A 50 30.88 -22.19 13.02
N ASP A 51 31.29 -21.71 11.83
CA ASP A 51 32.32 -22.37 11.00
C ASP A 51 33.11 -21.38 10.14
N ARG A 52 34.29 -21.00 10.61
CA ARG A 52 35.20 -20.04 9.93
C ARG A 52 35.79 -20.55 8.62
N GLU A 53 35.79 -21.86 8.41
CA GLU A 53 36.37 -22.45 7.20
C GLU A 53 35.39 -22.51 6.04
N SER A 54 34.10 -22.54 6.32
CA SER A 54 33.05 -22.58 5.31
C SER A 54 32.74 -21.22 4.70
N ASP A 55 32.41 -21.21 3.42
CA ASP A 55 32.00 -20.03 2.70
C ASP A 55 30.55 -19.65 3.07
N TYR A 56 30.33 -18.38 3.35
CA TYR A 56 29.00 -17.81 3.56
C TYR A 56 28.45 -17.22 2.27
N PHE A 57 27.38 -17.81 1.74
CA PHE A 57 26.71 -17.29 0.55
C PHE A 57 25.85 -16.07 0.85
N CYS A 58 26.27 -14.90 0.39
CA CYS A 58 25.59 -13.62 0.62
C CYS A 58 24.58 -13.22 -0.49
N GLY A 59 24.38 -14.06 -1.49
CA GLY A 59 23.40 -13.86 -2.57
C GLY A 59 24.02 -13.54 -3.93
N SER A 60 23.18 -13.06 -4.86
CA SER A 60 23.60 -12.74 -6.23
C SER A 60 23.97 -11.25 -6.40
N LEU A 61 24.87 -10.99 -7.35
CA LEU A 61 25.23 -9.68 -7.85
C LEU A 61 25.09 -9.68 -9.38
N VAL A 62 24.09 -9.02 -9.93
CA VAL A 62 23.83 -8.97 -11.37
C VAL A 62 24.40 -7.67 -11.93
N LEU A 63 25.28 -7.77 -12.90
CA LEU A 63 26.12 -6.71 -13.43
C LEU A 63 26.00 -6.59 -14.95
N ILE A 64 26.19 -5.38 -15.47
CA ILE A 64 26.39 -5.11 -16.89
C ILE A 64 27.76 -4.47 -17.08
N LEU A 65 28.60 -5.03 -17.89
CA LEU A 65 29.90 -4.44 -18.23
C LEU A 65 29.70 -3.23 -19.14
N ILE A 66 30.03 -2.02 -18.62
CA ILE A 66 29.86 -0.76 -19.36
C ILE A 66 31.13 -0.39 -20.12
N SER A 67 32.30 -0.57 -19.53
CA SER A 67 33.56 -0.30 -20.18
C SER A 67 34.67 -1.25 -19.69
N GLU A 68 35.48 -1.70 -20.64
CA GLU A 68 36.69 -2.48 -20.41
C GLU A 68 37.82 -1.80 -21.18
N ASP A 69 38.65 -1.04 -20.47
CA ASP A 69 39.89 -0.49 -21.02
C ASP A 69 41.06 -1.24 -20.39
N PRO A 70 41.93 -1.90 -21.17
CA PRO A 70 43.08 -2.66 -20.61
C PRO A 70 44.01 -1.82 -19.73
N LYS A 71 43.92 -0.49 -19.82
CA LYS A 71 44.69 0.46 -18.99
C LYS A 71 43.84 1.16 -17.92
N LYS A 72 42.54 0.88 -17.86
CA LYS A 72 41.60 1.46 -16.92
C LYS A 72 40.78 0.37 -16.27
N ALA A 73 40.26 0.66 -15.09
CA ALA A 73 39.40 -0.27 -14.36
C ALA A 73 38.13 -0.63 -15.15
N LYS A 74 37.65 -1.87 -14.97
CA LYS A 74 36.36 -2.30 -15.50
C LYS A 74 35.23 -1.60 -14.77
N THR A 75 34.30 -1.07 -15.51
CA THR A 75 33.13 -0.39 -14.93
C THR A 75 31.88 -1.24 -15.14
N TYR A 76 31.15 -1.52 -14.08
CA TYR A 76 29.94 -2.30 -14.09
C TYR A 76 28.75 -1.48 -13.60
N ASP A 77 27.62 -1.53 -14.32
CA ASP A 77 26.32 -1.12 -13.81
C ASP A 77 25.74 -2.24 -12.94
N ILE A 78 25.28 -1.90 -11.73
CA ILE A 78 24.64 -2.85 -10.82
C ILE A 78 23.16 -2.96 -11.17
N VAL A 79 22.71 -4.14 -11.57
CA VAL A 79 21.29 -4.44 -11.83
C VAL A 79 20.63 -5.06 -10.59
N ASP A 80 21.36 -5.93 -9.87
CA ASP A 80 20.95 -6.46 -8.57
C ASP A 80 22.13 -6.51 -7.60
N GLY A 81 21.83 -6.46 -6.31
CA GLY A 81 22.83 -6.47 -5.22
C GLY A 81 23.25 -5.08 -4.74
N GLN A 82 22.69 -4.00 -5.29
CA GLN A 82 22.99 -2.60 -4.92
C GLN A 82 22.93 -2.38 -3.40
N GLN A 83 21.85 -2.81 -2.76
CA GLN A 83 21.62 -2.58 -1.33
C GLN A 83 22.72 -3.25 -0.50
N ARG A 84 23.05 -4.50 -0.81
CA ARG A 84 24.11 -5.26 -0.13
C ARG A 84 25.47 -4.65 -0.35
N LEU A 85 25.85 -4.38 -1.59
CA LEU A 85 27.17 -3.82 -1.91
C LEU A 85 27.38 -2.45 -1.26
N SER A 86 26.36 -1.57 -1.29
CA SER A 86 26.41 -0.29 -0.60
C SER A 86 26.62 -0.46 0.91
N THR A 87 25.93 -1.43 1.51
CA THR A 87 26.04 -1.71 2.95
C THR A 87 27.42 -2.27 3.32
N PHE A 88 28.02 -3.14 2.49
CA PHE A 88 29.38 -3.63 2.73
C PHE A 88 30.43 -2.51 2.63
N ILE A 89 30.26 -1.54 1.74
CA ILE A 89 31.13 -0.37 1.64
C ILE A 89 30.97 0.52 2.90
N LEU A 90 29.74 0.73 3.39
CA LEU A 90 29.50 1.43 4.66
C LEU A 90 30.14 0.65 5.82
N LEU A 91 30.00 -0.67 5.87
CA LEU A 91 30.60 -1.53 6.91
C LEU A 91 32.12 -1.42 6.90
N ALA A 92 32.77 -1.46 5.73
CA ALA A 92 34.20 -1.27 5.61
C ALA A 92 34.65 0.09 6.19
N LYS A 93 33.91 1.16 5.91
CA LYS A 93 34.20 2.48 6.48
C LYS A 93 34.05 2.53 7.99
N VAL A 94 32.99 1.90 8.52
CA VAL A 94 32.73 1.84 9.95
C VAL A 94 33.80 1.02 10.67
N LEU A 95 34.18 -0.15 10.14
CA LEU A 95 35.26 -0.98 10.68
C LEU A 95 36.60 -0.23 10.71
N ALA A 96 36.97 0.44 9.60
CA ALA A 96 38.18 1.22 9.51
C ALA A 96 38.22 2.35 10.55
N ALA A 97 37.07 2.97 10.83
CA ALA A 97 37.01 4.07 11.82
C ALA A 97 37.01 3.58 13.27
N LEU A 98 36.28 2.48 13.57
CA LEU A 98 36.14 1.97 14.94
C LEU A 98 37.41 1.28 15.48
N TYR A 99 38.12 0.60 14.59
CA TYR A 99 39.25 -0.27 14.99
C TYR A 99 40.60 0.18 14.45
N SER A 100 40.73 1.44 14.01
CA SER A 100 41.92 1.99 13.33
C SER A 100 43.27 1.64 14.00
N GLU A 101 43.29 1.61 15.34
CA GLU A 101 44.50 1.33 16.13
C GLU A 101 44.82 -0.18 16.27
N ARG A 102 43.84 -1.04 15.99
CA ARG A 102 43.95 -2.50 16.16
C ARG A 102 44.12 -3.24 14.84
N LEU A 103 44.04 -2.53 13.70
CA LEU A 103 44.09 -3.15 12.37
C LEU A 103 45.53 -3.44 11.95
N THR A 104 45.73 -4.66 11.40
CA THR A 104 46.94 -4.99 10.63
C THR A 104 46.97 -4.22 9.31
N GLU A 105 48.12 -4.16 8.65
CA GLU A 105 48.24 -3.51 7.33
C GLU A 105 47.38 -4.22 6.28
N GLU A 106 47.29 -5.54 6.32
CA GLU A 106 46.42 -6.32 5.41
C GLU A 106 44.95 -5.99 5.60
N SER A 107 44.45 -5.95 6.84
CA SER A 107 43.08 -5.53 7.14
C SER A 107 42.79 -4.09 6.69
N LYS A 108 43.74 -3.19 6.86
CA LYS A 108 43.64 -1.80 6.37
C LYS A 108 43.52 -1.76 4.84
N ASP A 109 44.32 -2.57 4.13
CA ASP A 109 44.30 -2.64 2.67
C ASP A 109 42.94 -3.11 2.18
N TYR A 110 42.35 -4.20 2.72
CA TYR A 110 41.01 -4.67 2.37
C TYR A 110 39.95 -3.59 2.56
N LEU A 111 39.93 -2.94 3.72
CA LEU A 111 38.95 -1.90 4.03
C LEU A 111 39.12 -0.69 3.13
N GLN A 112 40.36 -0.28 2.84
CA GLN A 112 40.64 0.87 1.98
C GLN A 112 40.30 0.60 0.52
N GLU A 113 40.62 -0.58 -0.01
CA GLU A 113 40.27 -0.98 -1.38
C GLU A 113 38.75 -1.06 -1.59
N SER A 114 37.98 -1.36 -0.54
CA SER A 114 36.51 -1.32 -0.58
C SER A 114 35.95 0.09 -0.76
N LEU A 115 36.69 1.10 -0.38
CA LEU A 115 36.26 2.51 -0.43
C LEU A 115 36.75 3.19 -1.71
N ILE A 116 38.03 3.02 -2.02
CA ILE A 116 38.73 3.76 -3.09
C ILE A 116 39.57 2.77 -3.89
N THR A 117 39.56 2.91 -5.21
CA THR A 117 40.39 2.08 -6.09
C THR A 117 41.87 2.44 -5.98
N LYS A 118 42.75 1.42 -6.10
CA LYS A 118 44.20 1.54 -5.88
C LYS A 118 44.88 2.50 -6.86
N TYR A 119 44.59 2.41 -8.13
CA TYR A 119 45.30 3.14 -9.18
C TYR A 119 44.63 4.46 -9.60
N GLY A 120 43.33 4.63 -9.40
CA GLY A 120 42.63 5.84 -9.83
C GLY A 120 42.21 6.79 -8.72
N LYS A 121 42.36 6.36 -7.46
CA LYS A 121 41.84 7.08 -6.26
C LYS A 121 40.39 7.54 -6.44
N LYS A 122 39.57 6.72 -7.13
CA LYS A 122 38.15 6.99 -7.36
C LYS A 122 37.32 6.17 -6.39
N ASP A 123 36.18 6.74 -6.00
CA ASP A 123 35.21 6.04 -5.18
C ASP A 123 34.83 4.68 -5.83
N ARG A 124 34.84 3.58 -5.05
CA ARG A 124 34.50 2.24 -5.51
C ARG A 124 33.07 2.18 -6.06
N LEU A 125 32.13 2.88 -5.42
CA LEU A 125 30.78 2.99 -5.84
C LEU A 125 30.48 4.38 -6.36
N ASN A 126 30.05 4.48 -7.60
CA ASN A 126 29.62 5.72 -8.23
C ASN A 126 28.10 5.69 -8.49
N PHE A 127 27.53 6.86 -8.67
CA PHE A 127 26.13 7.05 -8.96
C PHE A 127 26.04 7.75 -10.31
N SER A 128 25.68 7.00 -11.37
CA SER A 128 25.43 7.64 -12.65
C SER A 128 24.07 8.30 -12.62
N ALA A 129 24.06 9.60 -12.60
CA ALA A 129 22.87 10.44 -12.77
C ALA A 129 21.63 10.03 -11.91
N VAL A 130 21.81 9.21 -10.89
CA VAL A 130 20.79 9.04 -9.85
C VAL A 130 20.85 10.28 -9.01
N GLY A 131 19.78 11.05 -9.02
CA GLY A 131 19.61 12.33 -8.40
C GLY A 131 20.71 12.72 -7.45
N PHE A 132 21.32 13.83 -7.69
CA PHE A 132 22.45 14.44 -6.95
C PHE A 132 22.41 14.21 -5.41
N ASN A 133 21.22 13.96 -4.86
CA ASN A 133 21.01 13.67 -3.46
C ASN A 133 21.55 12.29 -3.02
N SER A 134 21.36 11.21 -3.79
CA SER A 134 21.80 9.86 -3.35
C SER A 134 23.33 9.75 -3.24
N LYS A 135 24.06 10.39 -4.15
CA LYS A 135 25.53 10.48 -4.05
C LYS A 135 25.96 11.29 -2.84
N LYS A 136 25.36 12.45 -2.62
CA LYS A 136 25.62 13.29 -1.44
C LYS A 136 25.27 12.56 -0.15
N ASP A 137 24.12 11.89 -0.11
CA ASP A 137 23.66 11.13 1.06
C ASP A 137 24.62 9.99 1.41
N PHE A 138 25.10 9.26 0.39
CA PHE A 138 26.10 8.21 0.60
C PHE A 138 27.45 8.77 1.08
N GLN A 139 27.97 9.81 0.43
CA GLN A 139 29.22 10.45 0.83
C GLN A 139 29.11 11.07 2.23
N TYR A 140 27.98 11.69 2.55
CA TYR A 140 27.71 12.23 3.88
C TYR A 140 27.67 11.12 4.93
N ALA A 141 27.07 9.97 4.62
CA ALA A 141 27.08 8.81 5.51
C ALA A 141 28.51 8.30 5.78
N LEU A 142 29.36 8.22 4.76
CA LEU A 142 30.76 7.79 4.91
C LEU A 142 31.61 8.71 5.79
N THR A 143 31.27 10.00 5.91
CA THR A 143 32.06 10.99 6.65
C THR A 143 31.49 11.37 8.01
N SER A 144 30.16 11.33 8.18
CA SER A 144 29.46 11.98 9.30
C SER A 144 28.78 11.01 10.29
N PHE A 145 28.89 9.70 10.12
CA PHE A 145 28.21 8.72 11.00
C PHE A 145 28.72 8.72 12.46
N ASN A 146 29.86 9.38 12.74
CA ASN A 146 30.37 9.51 14.10
C ASN A 146 29.80 10.71 14.85
N ASP A 147 29.38 11.75 14.14
CA ASP A 147 29.15 13.10 14.71
C ASP A 147 27.66 13.46 14.79
N VAL A 148 26.76 12.67 14.20
CA VAL A 148 25.35 13.00 14.06
C VAL A 148 24.47 12.03 14.84
N PRO A 149 23.50 12.51 15.66
CA PRO A 149 22.50 11.65 16.29
C PRO A 149 21.45 11.15 15.28
N ILE A 150 20.87 9.97 15.55
CA ILE A 150 19.88 9.29 14.68
C ILE A 150 18.57 10.09 14.51
N SER A 151 18.23 10.99 15.43
CA SER A 151 16.92 11.63 15.48
C SER A 151 16.62 12.49 14.25
N ASN A 152 15.53 12.16 13.57
CA ASN A 152 14.91 12.90 12.44
C ASN A 152 15.70 12.97 11.11
N ASN A 153 16.67 12.12 10.88
CA ASN A 153 17.38 12.11 9.60
C ASN A 153 16.66 11.24 8.56
N LYS A 154 16.42 11.77 7.35
CA LYS A 154 15.80 11.04 6.23
C LYS A 154 16.82 10.21 5.42
N ASN A 155 18.11 10.35 5.65
CA ASN A 155 19.18 9.65 4.94
C ASN A 155 19.35 8.20 5.47
N ASN A 156 18.88 7.22 4.71
CA ASN A 156 18.97 5.80 5.09
C ASN A 156 20.42 5.28 5.12
N TYR A 157 21.33 5.80 4.28
CA TYR A 157 22.74 5.42 4.35
C TYR A 157 23.36 5.83 5.69
N LEU A 158 23.05 7.05 6.16
CA LEU A 158 23.56 7.53 7.44
C LEU A 158 22.99 6.76 8.63
N LYS A 159 21.66 6.51 8.63
CA LYS A 159 21.03 5.69 9.67
C LYS A 159 21.69 4.31 9.77
N ASN A 160 21.89 3.68 8.62
CA ASN A 160 22.50 2.36 8.55
C ASN A 160 23.99 2.37 8.94
N ALA A 161 24.75 3.39 8.57
CA ALA A 161 26.13 3.52 9.04
C ALA A 161 26.21 3.68 10.58
N ILE A 162 25.28 4.43 11.17
CA ILE A 162 25.18 4.58 12.64
C ILE A 162 24.72 3.26 13.29
N CYS A 163 23.77 2.56 12.68
CA CYS A 163 23.32 1.23 13.13
C CYS A 163 24.47 0.23 13.15
N LEU A 164 25.21 0.10 12.03
CA LEU A 164 26.40 -0.75 11.93
C LEU A 164 27.43 -0.41 13.03
N LYS A 165 27.72 0.88 13.24
CA LYS A 165 28.62 1.33 14.31
C LYS A 165 28.14 0.91 15.69
N ASN A 166 26.86 1.13 16.00
CA ASN A 166 26.30 0.83 17.31
C ASN A 166 26.25 -0.68 17.57
N TYR A 167 25.95 -1.48 16.55
CA TYR A 167 25.99 -2.92 16.63
C TYR A 167 27.40 -3.42 16.95
N LEU A 168 28.42 -3.02 16.16
CA LEU A 168 29.81 -3.43 16.33
C LEU A 168 30.39 -3.00 17.68
N ARG A 169 29.96 -1.87 18.23
CA ARG A 169 30.38 -1.43 19.58
C ARG A 169 29.82 -2.30 20.71
N LYS A 170 28.67 -2.92 20.50
CA LYS A 170 28.05 -3.81 21.48
C LYS A 170 28.57 -5.24 21.36
N LYS A 171 29.03 -5.62 20.17
CA LYS A 171 29.54 -6.97 19.90
C LYS A 171 30.99 -7.06 20.40
N GLU A 172 31.26 -7.99 21.31
CA GLU A 172 32.62 -8.31 21.71
C GLU A 172 33.28 -9.15 20.61
N ILE A 173 34.23 -8.54 19.90
CA ILE A 173 35.00 -9.20 18.84
C ILE A 173 36.41 -9.48 19.39
N GLU A 174 36.75 -10.75 19.56
CA GLU A 174 38.04 -11.17 20.11
C GLU A 174 39.19 -10.73 19.19
N ASP A 175 39.17 -11.14 17.95
CA ASP A 175 40.12 -10.71 16.92
C ASP A 175 39.42 -10.06 15.73
N ILE A 176 39.57 -8.76 15.64
CA ILE A 176 38.97 -7.96 14.57
C ILE A 176 39.63 -8.24 13.21
N ASN A 177 40.92 -8.58 13.18
CA ASN A 177 41.63 -8.82 11.94
C ASN A 177 41.22 -10.19 11.35
N ASP A 178 41.09 -11.21 12.19
CA ASP A 178 40.56 -12.51 11.79
C ASP A 178 39.13 -12.41 11.25
N PHE A 179 38.27 -11.63 11.92
CA PHE A 179 36.91 -11.36 11.39
C PHE A 179 36.93 -10.64 10.04
N ILE A 180 37.80 -9.63 9.85
CA ILE A 180 37.92 -8.92 8.58
C ILE A 180 38.47 -9.87 7.49
N GLU A 181 39.49 -10.69 7.79
CA GLU A 181 40.00 -11.67 6.85
C GLU A 181 38.89 -12.63 6.42
N TRP A 182 38.15 -13.22 7.37
CA TRP A 182 37.01 -14.08 7.10
C TRP A 182 35.96 -13.35 6.24
N LEU A 183 35.59 -12.12 6.58
CA LEU A 183 34.62 -11.29 5.84
C LEU A 183 35.00 -11.15 4.37
N TYR A 184 36.28 -10.93 4.09
CA TYR A 184 36.74 -10.69 2.72
C TYR A 184 37.00 -11.98 1.94
N LEU A 185 37.37 -13.05 2.58
CA LEU A 185 37.75 -14.32 1.91
C LEU A 185 36.61 -15.36 1.88
N LYS A 186 35.71 -15.35 2.85
CA LYS A 186 34.67 -16.37 3.03
C LYS A 186 33.24 -15.89 2.69
N VAL A 187 33.01 -14.58 2.65
CA VAL A 187 31.69 -14.05 2.19
C VAL A 187 31.67 -14.03 0.66
N VAL A 188 30.84 -14.90 0.07
CA VAL A 188 30.81 -15.19 -1.36
C VAL A 188 29.51 -14.72 -2.01
N PHE A 189 29.63 -14.20 -3.22
CA PHE A 189 28.52 -13.81 -4.08
C PHE A 189 28.56 -14.59 -5.40
N ILE A 190 27.40 -14.95 -5.91
CA ILE A 190 27.29 -15.34 -7.31
C ILE A 190 27.17 -14.09 -8.17
N THR A 191 28.24 -13.75 -8.87
CA THR A 191 28.26 -12.64 -9.81
C THR A 191 27.76 -13.12 -11.18
N ILE A 192 26.85 -12.37 -11.79
CA ILE A 192 26.29 -12.65 -13.11
C ILE A 192 26.50 -11.43 -13.97
N ILE A 193 27.43 -11.52 -14.93
CA ILE A 193 27.76 -10.45 -15.84
C ILE A 193 26.96 -10.63 -17.13
N CYS A 194 26.10 -9.66 -17.41
CA CYS A 194 25.23 -9.63 -18.57
C CYS A 194 25.80 -8.70 -19.66
N PRO A 195 25.65 -9.06 -20.93
CA PRO A 195 26.15 -8.24 -22.03
C PRO A 195 25.29 -7.00 -22.32
N ASP A 196 24.02 -7.01 -21.86
CA ASP A 196 23.07 -5.95 -22.10
C ASP A 196 22.01 -5.87 -20.96
N ALA A 197 21.32 -4.73 -20.90
CA ALA A 197 20.32 -4.46 -19.88
C ALA A 197 19.10 -5.40 -20.00
N ASP A 198 18.70 -5.80 -21.19
CA ASP A 198 17.51 -6.65 -21.39
C ASP A 198 17.74 -8.05 -20.80
N LYS A 199 18.94 -8.61 -21.03
CA LYS A 199 19.30 -9.91 -20.43
C LYS A 199 19.47 -9.81 -18.92
N ALA A 200 20.09 -8.74 -18.44
CA ALA A 200 20.28 -8.52 -17.01
C ALA A 200 18.92 -8.40 -16.29
N LEU A 201 17.98 -7.65 -16.82
CA LEU A 201 16.63 -7.51 -16.28
C LEU A 201 15.84 -8.83 -16.29
N ARG A 202 16.00 -9.64 -17.34
CA ARG A 202 15.36 -10.98 -17.39
C ARG A 202 15.91 -11.91 -16.31
N ILE A 203 17.22 -11.93 -16.11
CA ILE A 203 17.86 -12.73 -15.05
C ILE A 203 17.43 -12.23 -13.68
N PHE A 204 17.49 -10.93 -13.45
CA PHE A 204 17.02 -10.29 -12.23
C PHE A 204 15.58 -10.71 -11.88
N ASN A 205 14.67 -10.66 -12.86
CA ASN A 205 13.27 -11.06 -12.65
C ASN A 205 13.11 -12.55 -12.30
N VAL A 206 13.96 -13.42 -12.84
CA VAL A 206 13.95 -14.86 -12.53
C VAL A 206 14.51 -15.12 -11.12
N LEU A 207 15.63 -14.48 -10.76
CA LEU A 207 16.28 -14.65 -9.46
C LEU A 207 15.44 -14.07 -8.33
N ASN A 208 14.76 -12.93 -8.57
CA ASN A 208 13.90 -12.28 -7.60
C ASN A 208 12.45 -12.80 -7.58
N ALA A 209 12.14 -13.90 -8.26
CA ALA A 209 10.82 -14.53 -8.15
C ALA A 209 10.42 -14.89 -6.70
N ARG A 210 11.36 -14.83 -5.75
CA ARG A 210 11.18 -15.03 -4.30
C ARG A 210 11.53 -13.80 -3.44
N GLY A 211 11.86 -12.63 -4.05
CA GLY A 211 12.24 -11.39 -3.36
C GLY A 211 11.49 -10.17 -3.89
N LEU A 212 11.94 -8.96 -3.55
CA LEU A 212 11.42 -7.69 -4.08
C LEU A 212 11.81 -7.53 -5.56
N ALA A 213 11.04 -8.12 -6.46
CA ALA A 213 11.21 -7.94 -7.90
C ALA A 213 11.17 -6.46 -8.30
N LEU A 214 11.89 -6.08 -9.36
CA LEU A 214 11.64 -4.80 -10.04
C LEU A 214 10.16 -4.76 -10.45
N ASN A 215 9.48 -3.72 -10.03
CA ASN A 215 8.09 -3.54 -10.40
C ASN A 215 7.97 -3.01 -11.86
N ALA A 216 6.76 -3.06 -12.39
CA ALA A 216 6.48 -2.61 -13.75
C ALA A 216 6.93 -1.16 -14.01
N THR A 217 6.88 -0.31 -12.99
CA THR A 217 7.29 1.10 -13.08
C THR A 217 8.81 1.30 -13.11
N ASP A 218 9.59 0.46 -12.42
CA ASP A 218 11.05 0.52 -12.48
C ASP A 218 11.55 0.16 -13.90
N ILE A 219 10.95 -0.88 -14.50
CA ILE A 219 11.23 -1.28 -15.90
C ILE A 219 10.87 -0.14 -16.86
N PHE A 220 9.69 0.45 -16.65
CA PHE A 220 9.20 1.54 -17.48
C PHE A 220 10.03 2.83 -17.33
N LYS A 221 10.50 3.16 -16.10
CA LYS A 221 11.45 4.25 -15.87
C LYS A 221 12.72 4.09 -16.71
N GLY A 222 13.27 2.87 -16.73
CA GLY A 222 14.43 2.55 -17.57
C GLY A 222 14.16 2.77 -19.05
N GLU A 223 12.97 2.40 -19.53
CA GLU A 223 12.59 2.61 -20.94
C GLU A 223 12.43 4.10 -21.27
N LEU A 224 11.77 4.88 -20.42
CA LEU A 224 11.66 6.32 -20.59
C LEU A 224 13.04 7.01 -20.67
N LEU A 225 13.98 6.58 -19.82
CA LEU A 225 15.33 7.15 -19.80
C LEU A 225 16.16 6.85 -21.04
N LYS A 226 15.91 5.73 -21.75
CA LYS A 226 16.53 5.47 -23.07
C LYS A 226 16.10 6.51 -24.11
N HIS A 227 14.86 6.99 -24.01
CA HIS A 227 14.30 8.01 -24.92
C HIS A 227 14.58 9.45 -24.48
N ALA A 228 15.04 9.67 -23.24
CA ALA A 228 15.36 11.00 -22.72
C ALA A 228 16.69 11.50 -23.26
N LYS A 229 16.74 12.77 -23.69
CA LYS A 229 17.99 13.44 -24.05
C LYS A 229 18.89 13.56 -22.83
N GLU A 230 20.20 13.53 -23.05
CA GLU A 230 21.18 13.51 -21.96
C GLU A 230 20.99 14.65 -20.95
N HIS A 231 20.74 15.87 -21.44
CA HIS A 231 20.51 17.04 -20.60
C HIS A 231 19.16 17.07 -19.86
N GLU A 232 18.17 16.23 -20.27
CA GLU A 232 16.85 16.12 -19.65
C GLU A 232 16.81 15.02 -18.58
N ARG A 233 17.81 14.13 -18.54
CA ARG A 233 17.80 12.94 -17.65
C ARG A 233 17.82 13.31 -16.18
N GLU A 234 18.59 14.30 -15.78
CA GLU A 234 18.67 14.74 -14.39
C GLU A 234 17.34 15.34 -13.91
N GLU A 235 16.72 16.20 -14.73
CA GLU A 235 15.40 16.76 -14.43
C GLU A 235 14.36 15.65 -14.33
N PHE A 236 14.33 14.72 -15.27
CA PHE A 236 13.40 13.61 -15.28
C PHE A 236 13.50 12.76 -13.99
N VAL A 237 14.73 12.42 -13.59
CA VAL A 237 14.96 11.59 -12.39
C VAL A 237 14.60 12.35 -11.12
N SER A 238 14.92 13.64 -11.02
CA SER A 238 14.54 14.47 -9.88
C SER A 238 13.02 14.50 -9.73
N ARG A 239 12.29 14.81 -10.80
CA ARG A 239 10.82 14.88 -10.79
C ARG A 239 10.18 13.53 -10.50
N TRP A 240 10.73 12.43 -11.06
CA TRP A 240 10.27 11.07 -10.76
C TRP A 240 10.40 10.74 -9.26
N ASN A 241 11.55 11.04 -8.67
CA ASN A 241 11.81 10.77 -7.26
C ASN A 241 10.92 11.63 -6.35
N ASP A 242 10.73 12.91 -6.69
CA ASP A 242 9.82 13.81 -5.97
C ASP A 242 8.37 13.31 -6.02
N LEU A 243 7.92 12.84 -7.19
CA LEU A 243 6.60 12.25 -7.35
C LEU A 243 6.45 10.94 -6.56
N SER A 244 7.48 10.09 -6.56
CA SER A 244 7.51 8.86 -5.78
C SER A 244 7.41 9.14 -4.28
N GLN A 245 8.12 10.17 -3.80
CA GLN A 245 8.07 10.58 -2.40
C GLN A 245 6.68 11.13 -2.03
N LYS A 246 6.11 12.00 -2.85
CA LYS A 246 4.74 12.52 -2.66
C LYS A 246 3.69 11.40 -2.61
N CYS A 247 3.82 10.39 -3.46
CA CYS A 247 2.96 9.21 -3.41
C CYS A 247 3.09 8.50 -2.06
N SER A 248 4.32 8.23 -1.62
CA SER A 248 4.59 7.54 -0.34
C SER A 248 4.04 8.31 0.86
N ASP A 249 4.19 9.63 0.88
CA ASP A 249 3.69 10.50 1.95
C ASP A 249 2.14 10.45 2.05
N ASN A 250 1.46 10.14 0.96
CA ASN A 250 -0.01 9.96 0.89
C ASN A 250 -0.46 8.49 0.90
N GLY A 251 0.41 7.56 1.29
CA GLY A 251 0.08 6.13 1.38
C GLY A 251 -0.19 5.45 0.02
N LEU A 252 0.27 6.06 -1.08
CA LEU A 252 0.16 5.55 -2.44
C LEU A 252 1.54 5.05 -2.92
N THR A 253 1.57 3.98 -3.70
CA THR A 253 2.80 3.59 -4.41
C THR A 253 2.86 4.26 -5.78
N ILE A 254 4.05 4.57 -6.26
CA ILE A 254 4.22 5.12 -7.60
C ILE A 254 3.71 4.13 -8.67
N GLU A 255 3.81 2.83 -8.43
CA GLU A 255 3.29 1.79 -9.30
C GLU A 255 1.76 1.86 -9.43
N THR A 256 1.06 2.07 -8.32
CA THR A 256 -0.39 2.25 -8.32
C THR A 256 -0.77 3.51 -9.10
N LEU A 257 -0.06 4.63 -8.90
CA LEU A 257 -0.30 5.86 -9.65
C LEU A 257 -0.15 5.64 -11.16
N PHE A 258 0.94 5.01 -11.60
CA PHE A 258 1.14 4.73 -13.04
C PHE A 258 0.10 3.75 -13.60
N SER A 259 -0.35 2.79 -12.82
CA SER A 259 -1.44 1.87 -13.20
C SER A 259 -2.76 2.62 -13.40
N TRP A 260 -3.08 3.56 -12.50
CA TRP A 260 -4.27 4.40 -12.62
C TRP A 260 -4.17 5.38 -13.81
N TYR A 261 -3.02 6.01 -13.97
CA TYR A 261 -2.78 6.89 -15.13
C TYR A 261 -2.87 6.12 -16.45
N LEU A 262 -2.35 4.89 -16.51
CA LEU A 262 -2.51 4.02 -17.66
C LEU A 262 -3.99 3.68 -17.92
N THR A 263 -4.78 3.43 -16.88
CA THR A 263 -6.22 3.19 -16.98
C THR A 263 -6.95 4.43 -17.50
N TYR A 264 -6.54 5.64 -17.09
CA TYR A 264 -7.03 6.90 -17.63
C TYR A 264 -6.65 7.08 -19.09
N LEU A 265 -5.39 6.81 -19.47
CA LEU A 265 -4.93 6.93 -20.87
C LEU A 265 -5.64 5.93 -21.78
N ASN A 266 -5.70 4.68 -21.36
CA ASN A 266 -6.27 3.54 -22.09
C ASN A 266 -7.33 2.83 -21.23
N PRO A 267 -8.56 3.36 -21.18
CA PRO A 267 -9.62 2.82 -20.36
C PRO A 267 -10.22 1.54 -20.96
N VAL A 268 -9.48 0.46 -20.86
CA VAL A 268 -9.87 -0.90 -21.26
C VAL A 268 -9.42 -1.91 -20.22
N THR A 269 -10.25 -2.91 -19.96
CA THR A 269 -9.84 -4.06 -19.17
C THR A 269 -8.90 -4.94 -20.00
N SER A 270 -7.74 -5.31 -19.45
CA SER A 270 -6.72 -6.08 -20.15
C SER A 270 -6.06 -7.11 -19.25
N LYS A 271 -5.73 -8.27 -19.83
CA LYS A 271 -4.90 -9.31 -19.18
C LYS A 271 -3.41 -9.15 -19.46
N GLU A 272 -3.03 -8.19 -20.29
CA GLU A 272 -1.63 -7.91 -20.60
C GLU A 272 -0.92 -7.30 -19.38
N LYS A 273 0.35 -7.63 -19.20
CA LYS A 273 1.17 -7.11 -18.10
C LYS A 273 1.30 -5.59 -18.15
N THR A 274 1.27 -4.96 -17.00
CA THR A 274 1.29 -3.49 -16.85
C THR A 274 2.52 -2.85 -17.48
N ASP A 275 3.71 -3.44 -17.30
CA ASP A 275 4.96 -2.96 -17.89
C ASP A 275 4.88 -2.86 -19.43
N LYS A 276 4.39 -3.90 -20.10
CA LYS A 276 4.21 -3.89 -21.55
C LYS A 276 3.19 -2.84 -22.02
N ARG A 277 2.06 -2.73 -21.29
CA ARG A 277 1.03 -1.73 -21.62
C ARG A 277 1.55 -0.30 -21.46
N LEU A 278 2.33 -0.03 -20.41
CA LEU A 278 2.95 1.28 -20.19
C LEU A 278 3.86 1.66 -21.36
N VAL A 279 4.77 0.78 -21.79
CA VAL A 279 5.67 1.00 -22.92
C VAL A 279 4.89 1.18 -24.24
N THR A 280 3.91 0.32 -24.49
CA THR A 280 3.08 0.39 -25.71
C THR A 280 2.36 1.73 -25.80
N TRP A 281 1.80 2.22 -24.68
CA TRP A 281 1.08 3.49 -24.66
C TRP A 281 1.99 4.71 -24.72
N PHE A 282 3.15 4.66 -24.06
CA PHE A 282 4.16 5.71 -24.20
C PHE A 282 4.57 5.89 -25.66
N ASN A 283 4.91 4.80 -26.34
CA ASN A 283 5.29 4.83 -27.76
C ASN A 283 4.15 5.36 -28.67
N LYS A 284 2.90 4.98 -28.35
CA LYS A 284 1.72 5.43 -29.11
C LYS A 284 1.43 6.92 -28.94
N LEU A 285 1.71 7.49 -27.77
CA LEU A 285 1.47 8.89 -27.48
C LEU A 285 2.47 9.81 -28.18
N ASN A 286 3.61 9.30 -28.62
CA ASN A 286 4.69 10.06 -29.26
C ASN A 286 5.11 11.31 -28.46
N LYS A 287 5.17 11.18 -27.13
CA LYS A 287 5.57 12.22 -26.19
C LYS A 287 7.01 12.01 -25.75
N THR A 288 7.67 13.09 -25.37
CA THR A 288 8.95 13.00 -24.66
C THR A 288 8.74 12.41 -23.25
N PRO A 289 9.78 11.82 -22.63
CA PRO A 289 9.69 11.33 -21.26
C PRO A 289 9.23 12.39 -20.24
N LEU A 290 9.68 13.65 -20.39
CA LEU A 290 9.27 14.76 -19.52
C LEU A 290 7.81 15.15 -19.72
N GLU A 291 7.32 15.15 -20.96
CA GLU A 291 5.90 15.42 -21.25
C GLU A 291 4.99 14.28 -20.72
N TYR A 292 5.45 13.04 -20.81
CA TYR A 292 4.73 11.91 -20.22
C TYR A 292 4.66 12.04 -18.70
N LEU A 293 5.79 12.30 -18.05
CA LEU A 293 5.87 12.50 -16.61
C LEU A 293 5.00 13.67 -16.14
N LYS A 294 4.97 14.77 -16.91
CA LYS A 294 4.07 15.90 -16.64
C LYS A 294 2.60 15.47 -16.62
N GLY A 295 2.18 14.61 -17.55
CA GLY A 295 0.83 14.06 -17.53
C GLY A 295 0.53 13.21 -16.29
N VAL A 296 1.52 12.45 -15.80
CA VAL A 296 1.38 11.68 -14.53
C VAL A 296 1.28 12.62 -13.33
N GLU A 297 2.08 13.69 -13.31
CA GLU A 297 2.02 14.72 -12.25
C GLU A 297 0.67 15.45 -12.24
N ASP A 298 0.13 15.80 -13.42
CA ASP A 298 -1.20 16.42 -13.51
C ASP A 298 -2.29 15.47 -13.02
N PHE A 299 -2.19 14.18 -13.33
CA PHE A 299 -3.09 13.17 -12.80
C PHE A 299 -2.95 12.99 -11.27
N TYR A 300 -1.73 13.04 -10.74
CA TYR A 300 -1.48 13.00 -9.31
C TYR A 300 -2.09 14.22 -8.59
N ASN A 301 -2.00 15.41 -9.17
CA ASN A 301 -2.61 16.62 -8.62
C ASN A 301 -4.15 16.48 -8.57
N ALA A 302 -4.77 15.99 -9.65
CA ALA A 302 -6.20 15.68 -9.65
C ALA A 302 -6.56 14.62 -8.58
N TYR A 303 -5.72 13.63 -8.36
CA TYR A 303 -5.90 12.67 -7.27
C TYR A 303 -5.81 13.34 -5.89
N GLY A 304 -4.92 14.32 -5.70
CA GLY A 304 -4.85 15.13 -4.48
C GLY A 304 -6.18 15.84 -4.20
N GLU A 305 -6.80 16.44 -5.22
CA GLU A 305 -8.13 17.06 -5.10
C GLU A 305 -9.22 16.02 -4.73
N VAL A 306 -9.15 14.80 -5.28
CA VAL A 306 -10.08 13.71 -4.91
C VAL A 306 -9.92 13.31 -3.44
N LEU A 307 -8.70 13.31 -2.89
CA LEU A 307 -8.45 13.02 -1.47
C LEU A 307 -9.01 14.09 -0.52
N GLU A 308 -9.09 15.33 -0.98
CA GLU A 308 -9.62 16.46 -0.20
C GLU A 308 -11.15 16.54 -0.19
N MET A 309 -11.85 15.72 -0.98
CA MET A 309 -13.30 15.67 -0.99
C MET A 309 -13.84 15.13 0.34
N GLN A 310 -14.56 15.98 1.10
CA GLN A 310 -15.05 15.69 2.45
C GLN A 310 -16.58 15.82 2.54
N ASP A 311 -17.28 15.11 1.67
CA ASP A 311 -18.74 15.01 1.67
C ASP A 311 -19.19 13.56 1.82
N ARG A 312 -20.48 13.34 2.08
CA ARG A 312 -21.05 12.01 2.31
C ARG A 312 -20.84 11.04 1.16
N HIS A 313 -20.86 11.49 -0.10
CA HIS A 313 -20.66 10.61 -1.25
C HIS A 313 -19.19 10.22 -1.39
N ALA A 314 -18.25 11.13 -1.20
CA ALA A 314 -16.82 10.84 -1.18
C ALA A 314 -16.46 9.84 -0.06
N TYR A 315 -17.03 10.01 1.13
CA TYR A 315 -16.85 9.07 2.23
C TYR A 315 -17.40 7.69 1.91
N LEU A 316 -18.59 7.60 1.33
CA LEU A 316 -19.17 6.32 0.91
C LEU A 316 -18.33 5.62 -0.15
N LEU A 317 -17.78 6.34 -1.12
CA LEU A 317 -16.86 5.79 -2.10
C LEU A 317 -15.56 5.26 -1.49
N SER A 318 -15.09 5.88 -0.41
CA SER A 318 -13.86 5.44 0.27
C SER A 318 -13.95 4.04 0.89
N TYR A 319 -15.16 3.55 1.21
CA TYR A 319 -15.38 2.20 1.73
C TYR A 319 -15.40 1.12 0.64
N VAL A 320 -15.51 1.53 -0.61
CA VAL A 320 -15.52 0.59 -1.76
C VAL A 320 -14.11 0.07 -2.03
N ALA A 321 -13.97 -1.25 -2.13
CA ALA A 321 -12.68 -1.91 -2.34
C ALA A 321 -12.18 -1.87 -3.81
N SER A 322 -12.68 -0.96 -4.63
CA SER A 322 -12.27 -0.75 -6.03
C SER A 322 -11.65 0.63 -6.18
N ASP A 323 -10.58 0.75 -6.97
CA ASP A 323 -9.89 2.03 -7.19
C ASP A 323 -10.38 2.78 -8.43
N TYR A 324 -11.20 2.14 -9.28
CA TYR A 324 -11.66 2.75 -10.53
C TYR A 324 -12.45 4.04 -10.34
N TRP A 325 -13.20 4.19 -9.24
CA TRP A 325 -13.92 5.42 -8.95
C TRP A 325 -12.97 6.63 -8.79
N ARG A 326 -11.75 6.40 -8.26
CA ARG A 326 -10.72 7.45 -8.14
C ARG A 326 -10.27 7.90 -9.52
N VAL A 327 -10.03 6.95 -10.43
CA VAL A 327 -9.64 7.26 -11.82
C VAL A 327 -10.76 8.00 -12.57
N VAL A 328 -12.01 7.64 -12.32
CA VAL A 328 -13.19 8.33 -12.89
C VAL A 328 -13.26 9.78 -12.40
N LEU A 329 -13.09 10.02 -11.09
CA LEU A 329 -13.10 11.39 -10.54
C LEU A 329 -11.88 12.19 -11.01
N CYS A 330 -10.67 11.60 -11.07
CA CYS A 330 -9.51 12.27 -11.66
C CYS A 330 -9.78 12.66 -13.12
N ALA A 331 -10.43 11.79 -13.91
CA ALA A 331 -10.78 12.12 -15.29
C ALA A 331 -11.76 13.29 -15.38
N SER A 332 -12.76 13.40 -14.50
CA SER A 332 -13.67 14.54 -14.49
C SER A 332 -12.96 15.86 -14.18
N LEU A 333 -12.04 15.87 -13.22
CA LEU A 333 -11.23 17.04 -12.86
C LEU A 333 -10.31 17.46 -14.02
N LEU A 334 -9.58 16.52 -14.61
CA LEU A 334 -8.66 16.77 -15.74
C LEU A 334 -9.39 17.28 -16.99
N HIS A 335 -10.67 16.94 -17.15
CA HIS A 335 -11.48 17.42 -18.25
C HIS A 335 -12.38 18.61 -17.87
N HIS A 336 -12.13 19.22 -16.70
CA HIS A 336 -12.76 20.47 -16.24
C HIS A 336 -14.30 20.40 -16.20
N TYR A 337 -14.86 19.33 -15.67
CA TYR A 337 -16.27 19.26 -15.33
C TYR A 337 -16.56 20.24 -14.20
N SER A 338 -17.78 20.78 -14.15
CA SER A 338 -18.18 21.71 -13.09
C SER A 338 -18.29 21.00 -11.74
N ASP A 339 -18.21 21.74 -10.65
CA ASP A 339 -18.39 21.20 -9.29
C ASP A 339 -19.74 20.49 -9.15
N GLN A 340 -20.79 21.04 -9.80
CA GLN A 340 -22.12 20.43 -9.84
C GLN A 340 -22.10 19.07 -10.57
N ASP A 341 -21.40 18.97 -11.69
CA ASP A 341 -21.27 17.70 -12.43
C ASP A 341 -20.45 16.68 -11.64
N ILE A 342 -19.39 17.12 -10.94
CA ILE A 342 -18.56 16.26 -10.10
C ILE A 342 -19.38 15.72 -8.91
N GLU A 343 -20.22 16.56 -8.30
CA GLU A 343 -21.13 16.13 -7.24
C GLU A 343 -22.13 15.09 -7.75
N ALA A 344 -22.76 15.35 -8.89
CA ALA A 344 -23.67 14.39 -9.54
C ALA A 344 -22.96 13.09 -9.93
N LEU A 345 -21.69 13.17 -10.36
CA LEU A 345 -20.87 11.99 -10.67
C LEU A 345 -20.55 11.17 -9.41
N LYS A 346 -20.21 11.79 -8.29
CA LYS A 346 -19.99 11.09 -7.00
C LYS A 346 -21.25 10.36 -6.55
N GLU A 347 -22.40 11.04 -6.59
CA GLU A 347 -23.69 10.42 -6.28
C GLU A 347 -23.98 9.23 -7.21
N LEU A 348 -23.80 9.39 -8.51
CA LEU A 348 -23.98 8.32 -9.49
C LEU A 348 -23.06 7.11 -9.22
N LEU A 349 -21.79 7.36 -8.87
CA LEU A 349 -20.83 6.31 -8.53
C LEU A 349 -21.23 5.57 -7.24
N VAL A 350 -21.73 6.28 -6.22
CA VAL A 350 -22.27 5.65 -5.00
C VAL A 350 -23.44 4.72 -5.36
N LYS A 351 -24.41 5.20 -6.12
CA LYS A 351 -25.56 4.39 -6.61
C LYS A 351 -25.07 3.15 -7.34
N PHE A 352 -24.13 3.32 -8.27
CA PHE A 352 -23.57 2.25 -9.08
C PHE A 352 -22.84 1.18 -8.27
N TYR A 353 -21.90 1.61 -7.42
CA TYR A 353 -21.08 0.68 -6.65
C TYR A 353 -21.87 -0.04 -5.55
N TYR A 354 -22.72 0.66 -4.82
CA TYR A 354 -23.46 0.06 -3.71
C TYR A 354 -24.54 -0.91 -4.18
N GLN A 355 -25.30 -0.58 -5.24
CA GLN A 355 -26.24 -1.54 -5.81
C GLN A 355 -25.53 -2.82 -6.27
N HIS A 356 -24.41 -2.67 -6.99
CA HIS A 356 -23.61 -3.79 -7.45
C HIS A 356 -23.08 -4.64 -6.27
N TRP A 357 -22.62 -3.99 -5.22
CA TRP A 357 -22.03 -4.64 -4.03
C TRP A 357 -23.09 -5.46 -3.29
N VAL A 358 -24.24 -4.87 -2.99
CA VAL A 358 -25.36 -5.56 -2.33
C VAL A 358 -25.93 -6.67 -3.21
N ALA A 359 -26.00 -6.48 -4.55
CA ALA A 359 -26.42 -7.52 -5.49
C ALA A 359 -25.46 -8.73 -5.56
N GLY A 360 -24.29 -8.68 -4.89
CA GLY A 360 -23.35 -9.79 -4.77
C GLY A 360 -22.62 -10.17 -6.05
N ARG A 361 -22.43 -9.23 -6.98
CA ARG A 361 -21.79 -9.47 -8.27
C ARG A 361 -20.27 -9.31 -8.24
N THR A 362 -19.57 -9.90 -9.22
CA THR A 362 -18.11 -9.90 -9.30
C THR A 362 -17.53 -8.56 -9.77
N LYS A 363 -16.36 -8.15 -9.24
CA LYS A 363 -15.71 -6.86 -9.51
C LYS A 363 -15.41 -6.61 -11.00
N SER A 364 -15.06 -7.62 -11.77
CA SER A 364 -14.65 -7.47 -13.18
C SER A 364 -15.72 -6.86 -14.09
N GLN A 365 -16.99 -6.97 -13.70
CA GLN A 365 -18.11 -6.39 -14.47
C GLN A 365 -18.20 -4.87 -14.31
N ILE A 366 -17.79 -4.34 -13.16
CA ILE A 366 -17.77 -2.90 -12.89
C ILE A 366 -16.64 -2.20 -13.68
N GLU A 367 -15.48 -2.82 -13.77
CA GLU A 367 -14.27 -2.22 -14.32
C GLU A 367 -14.49 -1.73 -15.75
N GLN A 368 -15.12 -2.54 -16.61
CA GLN A 368 -15.40 -2.12 -17.99
C GLN A 368 -16.39 -0.95 -18.06
N THR A 369 -17.38 -0.92 -17.17
CA THR A 369 -18.34 0.20 -17.11
C THR A 369 -17.64 1.48 -16.66
N CYS A 370 -16.74 1.43 -15.68
CA CYS A 370 -15.89 2.57 -15.30
C CYS A 370 -14.99 3.03 -16.45
N CYS A 371 -14.42 2.11 -17.23
CA CYS A 371 -13.67 2.44 -18.43
C CYS A 371 -14.53 3.22 -19.44
N ASN A 372 -15.78 2.79 -19.65
CA ASN A 372 -16.71 3.49 -20.54
C ASN A 372 -17.06 4.90 -20.01
N ILE A 373 -17.20 5.06 -18.71
CA ILE A 373 -17.41 6.38 -18.07
C ILE A 373 -16.18 7.26 -18.31
N ILE A 374 -14.96 6.75 -18.10
CA ILE A 374 -13.72 7.51 -18.36
C ILE A 374 -13.65 7.97 -19.82
N ILE A 375 -14.01 7.12 -20.79
CA ILE A 375 -14.09 7.50 -22.21
C ILE A 375 -15.07 8.66 -22.40
N ALA A 376 -16.27 8.55 -21.85
CA ALA A 376 -17.30 9.58 -21.96
C ALA A 376 -16.83 10.92 -21.34
N LEU A 377 -16.16 10.89 -20.19
CA LEU A 377 -15.57 12.08 -19.56
C LEU A 377 -14.48 12.72 -20.42
N LYS A 378 -13.60 11.92 -21.02
CA LYS A 378 -12.57 12.41 -21.95
C LYS A 378 -13.17 13.04 -23.21
N GLU A 379 -14.31 12.56 -23.65
CA GLU A 379 -15.08 13.12 -24.77
C GLU A 379 -16.00 14.28 -24.37
N LYS A 380 -15.95 14.72 -23.10
CA LYS A 380 -16.79 15.80 -22.55
C LYS A 380 -18.30 15.58 -22.75
N LYS A 381 -18.75 14.33 -22.58
CA LYS A 381 -20.18 13.99 -22.64
C LYS A 381 -20.91 14.56 -21.41
N SER A 382 -22.20 14.84 -21.57
CA SER A 382 -23.06 15.30 -20.48
C SER A 382 -23.24 14.26 -19.37
N MET A 383 -23.61 14.71 -18.18
CA MET A 383 -23.92 13.83 -17.05
C MET A 383 -25.11 12.89 -17.38
N ASP A 384 -26.08 13.31 -18.17
CA ASP A 384 -27.18 12.45 -18.64
C ASP A 384 -26.66 11.27 -19.47
N TYR A 385 -25.69 11.53 -20.36
CA TYR A 385 -25.05 10.47 -21.13
C TYR A 385 -24.30 9.49 -20.25
N ILE A 386 -23.52 9.99 -19.28
CA ILE A 386 -22.76 9.19 -18.33
C ILE A 386 -23.72 8.35 -17.46
N THR A 387 -24.82 8.96 -17.00
CA THR A 387 -25.87 8.25 -16.26
C THR A 387 -26.49 7.12 -17.09
N SER A 388 -26.68 7.34 -18.41
CA SER A 388 -27.21 6.31 -19.31
C SER A 388 -26.29 5.08 -19.42
N ILE A 389 -24.95 5.25 -19.31
CA ILE A 389 -24.01 4.14 -19.29
C ILE A 389 -24.22 3.27 -18.04
N VAL A 390 -24.35 3.89 -16.87
CA VAL A 390 -24.58 3.20 -15.61
C VAL A 390 -25.94 2.51 -15.63
N LYS A 391 -26.99 3.23 -16.04
CA LYS A 391 -28.36 2.69 -16.15
C LYS A 391 -28.41 1.46 -17.03
N LYS A 392 -27.81 1.53 -18.22
CA LYS A 392 -27.73 0.38 -19.14
C LYS A 392 -27.10 -0.85 -18.48
N TYR A 393 -26.00 -0.65 -17.71
CA TYR A 393 -25.35 -1.73 -17.00
C TYR A 393 -26.26 -2.33 -15.92
N LEU A 394 -26.92 -1.49 -15.12
CA LEU A 394 -27.81 -1.93 -14.03
C LEU A 394 -29.00 -2.72 -14.59
N ASP A 395 -29.60 -2.26 -15.69
CA ASP A 395 -30.77 -2.88 -16.34
C ASP A 395 -30.40 -4.22 -16.99
N VAL A 396 -29.36 -4.25 -17.83
CA VAL A 396 -28.93 -5.45 -18.57
C VAL A 396 -28.56 -6.60 -17.63
N ASN A 397 -27.92 -6.27 -16.50
CA ASN A 397 -27.49 -7.27 -15.53
C ASN A 397 -28.49 -7.49 -14.39
N LYS A 398 -29.66 -6.86 -14.42
CA LYS A 398 -30.70 -6.92 -13.39
C LYS A 398 -30.17 -6.57 -11.98
N ILE A 399 -29.21 -5.64 -11.93
CA ILE A 399 -28.53 -5.31 -10.68
C ILE A 399 -29.50 -4.71 -9.68
N THR A 400 -30.31 -3.72 -10.11
CA THR A 400 -31.31 -3.07 -9.25
C THR A 400 -32.32 -4.06 -8.69
N GLN A 401 -32.74 -5.05 -9.49
CA GLN A 401 -33.64 -6.08 -9.00
C GLN A 401 -32.98 -6.93 -7.91
N HIS A 402 -31.79 -7.47 -8.15
CA HIS A 402 -31.08 -8.28 -7.15
C HIS A 402 -30.66 -7.46 -5.93
N PHE A 403 -30.35 -6.18 -6.11
CA PHE A 403 -30.10 -5.27 -5.00
C PHE A 403 -31.30 -5.18 -4.06
N LYS A 404 -32.51 -4.97 -4.60
CA LYS A 404 -33.73 -4.88 -3.79
C LYS A 404 -34.07 -6.22 -3.12
N GLU A 405 -34.02 -7.33 -3.87
CA GLU A 405 -34.23 -8.67 -3.33
C GLU A 405 -33.27 -8.97 -2.16
N ASN A 406 -31.98 -8.64 -2.31
CA ASN A 406 -30.97 -8.87 -1.29
C ASN A 406 -31.10 -7.91 -0.10
N LEU A 407 -31.58 -6.69 -0.31
CA LEU A 407 -31.82 -5.74 0.77
C LEU A 407 -32.97 -6.18 1.68
N GLU A 408 -33.98 -6.84 1.13
CA GLU A 408 -35.12 -7.38 1.88
C GLU A 408 -34.86 -8.75 2.53
N ASP A 409 -33.83 -9.48 2.07
CA ASP A 409 -33.51 -10.81 2.56
C ASP A 409 -32.77 -10.76 3.92
N ASP A 410 -33.50 -10.98 5.01
CA ASP A 410 -32.96 -10.99 6.37
C ASP A 410 -31.86 -12.04 6.59
N HIS A 411 -31.81 -13.11 5.80
CA HIS A 411 -30.75 -14.12 5.90
C HIS A 411 -29.38 -13.59 5.47
N LEU A 412 -29.31 -12.55 4.63
CA LEU A 412 -28.06 -11.94 4.20
C LEU A 412 -27.40 -11.06 5.27
N TYR A 413 -28.12 -10.68 6.32
CA TYR A 413 -27.61 -9.93 7.46
C TYR A 413 -27.05 -10.84 8.57
N THR A 414 -27.04 -12.15 8.33
CA THR A 414 -26.41 -13.11 9.25
C THR A 414 -24.89 -12.93 9.30
N LYS A 415 -24.31 -13.43 10.40
CA LYS A 415 -22.88 -13.27 10.70
C LYS A 415 -21.96 -13.92 9.66
N PHE A 416 -22.43 -14.92 8.91
CA PHE A 416 -21.61 -15.76 8.05
C PHE A 416 -22.34 -16.17 6.76
N TYR A 417 -21.69 -15.94 5.65
CA TYR A 417 -22.10 -16.41 4.34
C TYR A 417 -21.15 -17.50 3.85
N PHE A 418 -21.69 -18.69 3.53
CA PHE A 418 -20.90 -19.81 3.02
C PHE A 418 -20.84 -19.78 1.50
N ILE A 419 -19.66 -19.52 0.92
CA ILE A 419 -19.42 -19.71 -0.51
C ILE A 419 -18.55 -20.95 -0.69
N ASN A 420 -19.11 -22.00 -1.33
CA ASN A 420 -18.39 -23.22 -1.74
C ASN A 420 -17.65 -23.95 -0.62
N GLY A 421 -18.22 -24.09 0.58
CA GLY A 421 -17.67 -24.91 1.66
C GLY A 421 -16.37 -24.37 2.29
N LYS A 422 -15.99 -23.13 1.99
CA LYS A 422 -14.83 -22.44 2.59
C LYS A 422 -15.27 -21.50 3.70
N THR A 423 -14.30 -21.10 4.54
CA THR A 423 -14.47 -20.25 5.73
C THR A 423 -15.51 -19.14 5.54
N PRO A 424 -16.47 -18.99 6.48
CA PRO A 424 -17.55 -18.01 6.36
C PRO A 424 -17.01 -16.58 6.25
N LYS A 425 -17.45 -15.86 5.21
CA LYS A 425 -17.15 -14.43 5.05
C LYS A 425 -18.36 -13.60 5.49
N LYS A 426 -18.11 -12.58 6.33
CA LYS A 426 -19.12 -11.56 6.63
C LYS A 426 -19.51 -10.82 5.35
N ASN A 427 -20.77 -10.43 5.23
CA ASN A 427 -21.20 -9.51 4.19
C ASN A 427 -20.45 -8.19 4.32
N SER A 428 -19.53 -7.93 3.41
CA SER A 428 -18.63 -6.78 3.47
C SER A 428 -19.35 -5.44 3.26
N TRP A 429 -20.52 -5.45 2.67
CA TRP A 429 -21.37 -4.27 2.42
C TRP A 429 -22.22 -3.85 3.63
N LEU A 430 -22.35 -4.68 4.67
CA LEU A 430 -23.27 -4.43 5.79
C LEU A 430 -22.92 -3.13 6.55
N LYS A 431 -21.67 -2.98 7.01
CA LYS A 431 -21.26 -1.74 7.69
C LYS A 431 -21.41 -0.51 6.79
N PRO A 432 -20.95 -0.51 5.53
CA PRO A 432 -21.18 0.58 4.59
C PRO A 432 -22.65 0.96 4.36
N ILE A 433 -23.58 0.00 4.33
CA ILE A 433 -25.02 0.30 4.23
C ILE A 433 -25.53 0.97 5.51
N LEU A 434 -25.12 0.51 6.68
CA LEU A 434 -25.52 1.17 7.93
C LEU A 434 -24.93 2.59 8.04
N ILE A 435 -23.70 2.80 7.57
CA ILE A 435 -23.09 4.13 7.48
C ILE A 435 -23.84 5.02 6.47
N LEU A 436 -24.28 4.47 5.34
CA LEU A 436 -25.11 5.19 4.38
C LEU A 436 -26.41 5.65 5.05
N VAL A 437 -27.09 4.76 5.77
CA VAL A 437 -28.30 5.12 6.53
C VAL A 437 -27.99 6.24 7.52
N GLU A 438 -26.90 6.16 8.27
CA GLU A 438 -26.46 7.19 9.23
C GLU A 438 -26.28 8.55 8.54
N TYR A 439 -25.63 8.59 7.37
CA TYR A 439 -25.38 9.82 6.64
C TYR A 439 -26.63 10.46 6.00
N PHE A 440 -27.65 9.65 5.70
CA PHE A 440 -28.87 10.14 5.03
C PHE A 440 -30.09 10.18 5.93
N MET A 441 -30.00 9.68 7.16
CA MET A 441 -31.10 9.77 8.13
C MET A 441 -31.37 11.21 8.56
N ASN A 442 -30.34 12.04 8.59
CA ASN A 442 -30.40 13.46 8.85
C ASN A 442 -30.03 14.27 7.61
N ASP A 443 -30.57 15.46 7.49
CA ASP A 443 -30.30 16.37 6.37
C ASP A 443 -28.94 17.07 6.53
N ASN A 444 -27.87 16.29 6.71
CA ASN A 444 -26.50 16.76 6.81
C ASN A 444 -25.70 16.33 5.58
N ALA A 445 -25.46 17.26 4.68
CA ALA A 445 -24.68 17.00 3.46
C ALA A 445 -23.19 16.71 3.74
N ASN A 446 -22.66 17.22 4.85
CA ASN A 446 -21.24 17.11 5.24
C ASN A 446 -21.10 16.47 6.63
N PRO A 447 -21.43 15.19 6.79
CA PRO A 447 -21.27 14.50 8.06
C PRO A 447 -19.78 14.30 8.38
N ALA A 448 -19.47 13.99 9.65
CA ALA A 448 -18.13 13.56 10.01
C ALA A 448 -17.80 12.18 9.38
N TYR A 449 -16.56 12.01 8.95
CA TYR A 449 -16.10 10.70 8.41
C TYR A 449 -16.16 9.61 9.49
N ILE A 450 -16.85 8.53 9.18
CA ILE A 450 -16.95 7.36 10.05
C ILE A 450 -15.89 6.34 9.66
N LYS A 451 -14.86 6.19 10.49
CA LYS A 451 -13.79 5.23 10.23
C LYS A 451 -14.27 3.79 10.47
N MET A 452 -14.10 2.92 9.48
CA MET A 452 -14.41 1.49 9.59
C MET A 452 -13.26 0.69 10.24
N ASP A 453 -12.93 1.04 11.48
CA ASP A 453 -11.93 0.31 12.27
C ASP A 453 -12.57 -0.63 13.30
N ASP A 454 -11.75 -1.10 14.25
CA ASP A 454 -12.18 -2.00 15.33
C ASP A 454 -13.05 -1.31 16.39
N ASP A 455 -13.11 0.03 16.38
CA ASP A 455 -13.95 0.80 17.30
C ASP A 455 -15.38 1.00 16.77
N LEU A 456 -15.65 0.68 15.51
CA LEU A 456 -16.99 0.69 14.93
C LEU A 456 -17.64 -0.70 15.01
N HIS A 457 -18.73 -0.78 15.77
CA HIS A 457 -19.47 -2.02 16.02
C HIS A 457 -20.86 -2.01 15.38
N VAL A 458 -21.27 -3.15 14.82
CA VAL A 458 -22.67 -3.42 14.49
C VAL A 458 -23.30 -4.13 15.66
N GLU A 459 -24.25 -3.45 16.30
CA GLU A 459 -25.00 -3.93 17.47
C GLU A 459 -26.33 -4.53 17.04
N ARG A 460 -26.71 -5.65 17.68
CA ARG A 460 -28.04 -6.23 17.61
C ARG A 460 -28.86 -5.79 18.80
N ILE A 461 -29.97 -5.12 18.55
CA ILE A 461 -30.84 -4.62 19.61
C ILE A 461 -31.54 -5.79 20.31
N LEU A 462 -32.25 -6.66 19.56
CA LEU A 462 -32.67 -7.99 20.02
C LEU A 462 -31.43 -8.91 20.00
N PRO A 463 -30.96 -9.41 21.15
CA PRO A 463 -29.74 -10.22 21.20
C PRO A 463 -29.92 -11.61 20.57
N GLU A 464 -28.84 -12.21 20.08
CA GLU A 464 -28.82 -13.53 19.46
C GLU A 464 -29.16 -14.65 20.45
N ASN A 465 -28.71 -14.52 21.70
CA ASN A 465 -28.94 -15.48 22.78
C ASN A 465 -29.45 -14.75 24.03
N PRO A 466 -30.73 -14.34 24.06
CA PRO A 466 -31.29 -13.66 25.21
C PRO A 466 -31.40 -14.62 26.40
N ASP A 467 -31.28 -14.09 27.64
CA ASP A 467 -31.56 -14.87 28.83
C ASP A 467 -33.02 -15.34 28.81
N LEU A 468 -33.26 -16.59 29.21
CA LEU A 468 -34.60 -17.21 29.23
C LEU A 468 -35.58 -16.46 30.15
N SER A 469 -35.10 -15.74 31.13
CA SER A 469 -35.89 -14.92 32.07
C SER A 469 -36.12 -13.49 31.58
N SER A 470 -35.45 -13.07 30.49
CA SER A 470 -35.47 -11.71 29.95
C SER A 470 -36.83 -11.33 29.35
N GLN A 471 -37.06 -10.01 29.21
CA GLN A 471 -38.23 -9.48 28.52
C GLN A 471 -38.24 -9.88 27.04
N TRP A 472 -37.05 -10.10 26.40
CA TRP A 472 -36.94 -10.55 25.03
C TRP A 472 -37.65 -11.88 24.72
N VAL A 473 -37.61 -12.82 25.66
CA VAL A 473 -38.28 -14.13 25.51
C VAL A 473 -39.79 -14.04 25.73
N LYS A 474 -40.26 -12.98 26.42
CA LYS A 474 -41.69 -12.71 26.57
C LYS A 474 -42.27 -11.96 25.35
N ASP A 475 -41.49 -11.03 24.78
CA ASP A 475 -41.92 -10.16 23.68
C ASP A 475 -41.78 -10.81 22.31
N PHE A 476 -40.93 -11.83 22.18
CA PHE A 476 -40.65 -12.55 20.93
C PHE A 476 -40.75 -14.07 21.13
N SER A 477 -41.55 -14.72 20.36
CA SER A 477 -41.52 -16.19 20.23
C SER A 477 -40.15 -16.66 19.71
N GLU A 478 -39.86 -17.96 19.83
CA GLU A 478 -38.61 -18.53 19.29
C GLU A 478 -38.51 -18.35 17.79
N GLU A 479 -39.59 -18.49 17.08
CA GLU A 479 -39.71 -18.32 15.63
C GLU A 479 -39.45 -16.87 15.22
N GLU A 480 -40.04 -15.89 15.92
CA GLU A 480 -39.83 -14.47 15.71
C GLU A 480 -38.39 -14.06 16.02
N ARG A 481 -37.76 -14.60 17.08
CA ARG A 481 -36.34 -14.39 17.36
C ARG A 481 -35.47 -14.90 16.22
N GLY A 482 -35.76 -16.08 15.67
CA GLY A 482 -35.07 -16.61 14.51
C GLY A 482 -35.17 -15.70 13.28
N LEU A 483 -36.33 -15.07 13.08
CA LEU A 483 -36.57 -14.17 11.94
C LEU A 483 -35.90 -12.80 12.14
N TYR A 484 -36.09 -12.15 13.28
CA TYR A 484 -35.73 -10.75 13.46
C TYR A 484 -34.33 -10.50 14.00
N THR A 485 -33.68 -11.44 14.65
CA THR A 485 -32.35 -11.22 15.28
C THR A 485 -31.32 -10.71 14.29
N HIS A 486 -31.36 -11.18 13.05
CA HIS A 486 -30.43 -10.81 12.00
C HIS A 486 -30.99 -9.80 10.97
N SER A 487 -32.22 -9.37 11.17
CA SER A 487 -32.84 -8.39 10.27
C SER A 487 -32.11 -7.04 10.28
N LEU A 488 -32.08 -6.35 9.15
CA LEU A 488 -31.59 -4.96 9.05
C LEU A 488 -32.22 -4.07 10.12
N ALA A 489 -33.51 -4.27 10.36
CA ALA A 489 -34.27 -3.53 11.39
C ALA A 489 -33.74 -3.68 12.79
N ASN A 490 -33.06 -4.77 13.08
CA ASN A 490 -32.48 -5.06 14.40
C ASN A 490 -31.03 -4.59 14.57
N LEU A 491 -30.45 -3.99 13.55
CA LEU A 491 -29.05 -3.56 13.53
C LEU A 491 -28.92 -2.05 13.77
N THR A 492 -27.86 -1.67 14.49
CA THR A 492 -27.47 -0.28 14.67
C THR A 492 -25.96 -0.15 14.82
N LEU A 493 -25.44 1.09 14.81
CA LEU A 493 -24.02 1.38 14.94
C LEU A 493 -23.68 1.86 16.34
N LEU A 494 -22.60 1.31 16.91
CA LEU A 494 -21.99 1.77 18.16
C LEU A 494 -20.51 2.07 17.93
N GLY A 495 -20.02 3.15 18.56
CA GLY A 495 -18.60 3.50 18.61
C GLY A 495 -18.02 3.29 20.00
N GLY A 496 -16.74 2.92 20.06
CA GLY A 496 -15.97 2.83 21.30
C GLY A 496 -14.95 1.71 21.32
N LYS A 497 -13.98 1.81 22.22
CA LYS A 497 -12.92 0.80 22.36
C LYS A 497 -13.51 -0.57 22.73
N LYS A 498 -13.02 -1.59 22.07
CA LYS A 498 -13.42 -2.99 22.23
C LYS A 498 -13.15 -3.48 23.67
N ASN A 499 -14.11 -3.25 24.56
CA ASN A 499 -14.14 -3.97 25.82
C ASN A 499 -15.15 -5.11 25.71
N THR A 500 -14.68 -6.30 25.37
CA THR A 500 -15.50 -7.48 25.08
C THR A 500 -16.44 -7.83 26.24
N LYS A 501 -16.02 -7.63 27.49
CA LYS A 501 -16.86 -7.87 28.65
C LYS A 501 -18.00 -6.86 28.81
N ALA A 502 -17.70 -5.58 28.60
CA ALA A 502 -18.69 -4.51 28.65
C ALA A 502 -19.71 -4.63 27.53
N LEU A 503 -19.25 -4.92 26.31
CA LEU A 503 -20.12 -5.14 25.16
C LEU A 503 -21.06 -6.34 25.40
N ASN A 504 -20.56 -7.45 25.97
CA ASN A 504 -21.38 -8.60 26.31
C ASN A 504 -22.41 -8.30 27.41
N GLN A 505 -22.13 -7.41 28.36
CA GLN A 505 -23.12 -6.94 29.31
C GLN A 505 -24.21 -6.09 28.69
N VAL A 506 -23.84 -5.23 27.74
CA VAL A 506 -24.80 -4.44 26.93
C VAL A 506 -25.68 -5.35 26.08
N LEU A 507 -25.08 -6.37 25.44
CA LEU A 507 -25.76 -7.28 24.52
C LEU A 507 -26.92 -8.06 25.17
N ASN A 508 -26.90 -8.29 26.48
CA ASN A 508 -27.89 -9.11 27.18
C ASN A 508 -28.91 -8.30 28.00
N GLN A 509 -28.85 -6.96 27.95
CA GLN A 509 -29.80 -6.12 28.68
C GLN A 509 -31.15 -6.04 27.97
N ASP A 510 -32.24 -5.83 28.72
CA ASP A 510 -33.57 -5.53 28.15
C ASP A 510 -33.57 -4.20 27.38
N PHE A 511 -34.52 -4.03 26.49
CA PHE A 511 -34.56 -2.87 25.60
C PHE A 511 -34.52 -1.52 26.32
N LYS A 512 -35.24 -1.36 27.42
CA LYS A 512 -35.23 -0.15 28.25
C LYS A 512 -33.83 0.18 28.77
N GLU A 513 -33.11 -0.81 29.24
CA GLU A 513 -31.78 -0.65 29.79
C GLU A 513 -30.74 -0.39 28.67
N LYS A 514 -30.87 -1.08 27.52
CA LYS A 514 -30.08 -0.78 26.32
C LYS A 514 -30.23 0.66 25.87
N LYS A 515 -31.44 1.23 25.89
CA LYS A 515 -31.68 2.65 25.54
C LYS A 515 -30.89 3.60 26.45
N GLU A 516 -30.89 3.36 27.77
CA GLU A 516 -30.13 4.18 28.70
C GLU A 516 -28.62 4.12 28.40
N ILE A 517 -28.11 2.92 28.06
CA ILE A 517 -26.72 2.71 27.69
C ILE A 517 -26.39 3.41 26.38
N TYR A 518 -27.26 3.31 25.38
CA TYR A 518 -27.10 4.02 24.10
C TYR A 518 -27.12 5.54 24.28
N MET A 519 -27.88 6.03 25.25
CA MET A 519 -27.91 7.44 25.63
C MET A 519 -26.72 7.89 26.50
N GLY A 520 -25.77 7.00 26.78
CA GLY A 520 -24.51 7.31 27.45
C GLY A 520 -24.48 7.02 28.95
N LYS A 521 -25.37 6.16 29.47
CA LYS A 521 -25.27 5.66 30.84
C LYS A 521 -23.95 4.90 31.03
N THR A 522 -23.27 5.19 32.13
CA THR A 522 -22.04 4.50 32.51
C THR A 522 -22.38 3.16 33.12
N ILE A 523 -21.76 2.09 32.64
CA ILE A 523 -21.89 0.74 33.15
C ILE A 523 -20.70 0.43 34.06
N ALA A 524 -20.97 -0.06 35.28
CA ALA A 524 -19.94 -0.59 36.16
C ALA A 524 -19.54 -1.99 35.73
N LEU A 525 -18.24 -2.22 35.57
CA LEU A 525 -17.66 -3.53 35.26
C LEU A 525 -17.02 -4.14 36.52
N ASP A 526 -16.85 -5.46 36.52
CA ASP A 526 -16.04 -6.13 37.54
C ASP A 526 -14.66 -5.45 37.65
N ASN A 527 -14.13 -5.29 38.86
CA ASN A 527 -12.83 -4.65 39.13
C ASN A 527 -12.78 -3.12 39.11
N LYS A 528 -13.82 -2.40 39.50
CA LYS A 528 -13.86 -0.93 39.59
C LYS A 528 -13.65 -0.20 38.27
N LYS A 529 -13.77 -0.89 37.13
CA LYS A 529 -13.75 -0.27 35.79
C LYS A 529 -15.17 0.12 35.37
N THR A 530 -15.27 1.19 34.63
CA THR A 530 -16.53 1.64 34.06
C THR A 530 -16.43 1.66 32.55
N PHE A 531 -17.56 1.44 31.87
CA PHE A 531 -17.69 1.55 30.41
C PHE A 531 -18.81 2.52 30.08
N LYS A 532 -18.58 3.32 29.05
CA LYS A 532 -19.59 4.22 28.48
C LYS A 532 -19.52 4.13 26.97
N VAL A 533 -20.66 4.11 26.29
CA VAL A 533 -20.70 4.25 24.84
C VAL A 533 -20.15 5.62 24.48
N MET A 534 -19.02 5.66 23.75
CA MET A 534 -18.29 6.89 23.45
C MET A 534 -18.90 7.66 22.29
N THR A 535 -19.45 6.94 21.31
CA THR A 535 -20.04 7.53 20.11
C THR A 535 -21.44 6.99 19.95
N CYS A 536 -22.40 7.87 19.93
CA CYS A 536 -23.79 7.52 19.70
C CYS A 536 -24.22 8.09 18.32
N TYR A 537 -24.39 7.20 17.37
CA TYR A 537 -24.87 7.54 16.04
C TYR A 537 -26.34 7.90 16.06
N ASP A 538 -26.79 8.73 15.11
CA ASP A 538 -28.19 9.15 15.00
C ASP A 538 -29.11 7.96 14.76
N MET A 539 -28.68 6.99 13.98
CA MET A 539 -29.33 5.69 13.80
C MET A 539 -29.58 4.97 15.13
N THR A 540 -28.74 5.16 16.14
CA THR A 540 -28.91 4.59 17.49
C THR A 540 -29.67 5.54 18.41
N LYS A 541 -29.20 6.76 18.51
CA LYS A 541 -29.69 7.75 19.49
C LYS A 541 -31.08 8.30 19.13
N ASN A 542 -31.27 8.67 17.88
CA ASN A 542 -32.49 9.33 17.43
C ASN A 542 -33.49 8.35 16.82
N ASP A 543 -33.05 7.29 16.16
CA ASP A 543 -33.94 6.31 15.56
C ASP A 543 -34.30 5.17 16.54
N VAL A 544 -33.35 4.34 16.99
CA VAL A 544 -33.65 3.22 17.91
C VAL A 544 -34.27 3.74 19.22
N CYS A 545 -33.72 4.78 19.84
CA CYS A 545 -34.17 5.27 21.12
C CYS A 545 -35.54 5.98 21.10
N ARG A 546 -36.10 6.30 19.93
CA ARG A 546 -37.48 6.84 19.83
C ARG A 546 -38.56 5.80 20.12
N TYR A 547 -38.26 4.50 19.93
CA TYR A 547 -39.23 3.43 20.22
C TYR A 547 -39.44 3.28 21.71
N THR A 548 -40.70 3.11 22.14
CA THR A 548 -41.05 2.83 23.52
C THR A 548 -40.84 1.37 23.89
N GLU A 549 -41.05 0.49 22.91
CA GLU A 549 -40.91 -0.96 23.01
C GLU A 549 -40.25 -1.50 21.74
N TRP A 550 -39.62 -2.68 21.85
CA TRP A 550 -38.97 -3.38 20.74
C TRP A 550 -39.70 -4.69 20.53
N THR A 551 -40.57 -4.72 19.54
CA THR A 551 -41.49 -5.82 19.25
C THR A 551 -41.44 -6.13 17.74
N PRO A 552 -41.98 -7.27 17.28
CA PRO A 552 -42.09 -7.56 15.86
C PRO A 552 -42.65 -6.39 15.03
N LYS A 553 -43.73 -5.77 15.53
CA LYS A 553 -44.33 -4.59 14.88
C LYS A 553 -43.38 -3.40 14.75
N SER A 554 -42.57 -3.14 15.80
CA SER A 554 -41.58 -2.07 15.77
C SER A 554 -40.51 -2.36 14.73
N LEU A 555 -40.08 -3.62 14.61
CA LEU A 555 -39.08 -4.06 13.65
C LEU A 555 -39.58 -4.02 12.21
N GLU A 556 -40.80 -4.45 11.94
CA GLU A 556 -41.40 -4.34 10.60
C GLU A 556 -41.45 -2.89 10.13
N LYS A 557 -41.97 -1.99 10.97
CA LYS A 557 -42.01 -0.56 10.66
C LYS A 557 -40.61 0.01 10.40
N ARG A 558 -39.64 -0.32 11.25
CA ARG A 558 -38.27 0.16 11.08
C ARG A 558 -37.62 -0.40 9.83
N LYS A 559 -37.87 -1.67 9.48
CA LYS A 559 -37.38 -2.28 8.26
C LYS A 559 -37.81 -1.50 7.02
N GLU A 560 -39.12 -1.20 6.93
CA GLU A 560 -39.67 -0.41 5.83
C GLU A 560 -39.00 0.98 5.74
N GLU A 561 -38.86 1.68 6.86
CA GLU A 561 -38.23 3.02 6.91
C GLU A 561 -36.75 2.98 6.49
N LEU A 562 -35.97 2.00 6.97
CA LEU A 562 -34.57 1.86 6.61
C LEU A 562 -34.37 1.46 5.13
N ILE A 563 -35.17 0.52 4.63
CA ILE A 563 -35.15 0.15 3.21
C ILE A 563 -35.51 1.33 2.34
N GLN A 564 -36.52 2.11 2.72
CA GLN A 564 -36.94 3.31 1.99
C GLN A 564 -35.79 4.33 1.90
N ILE A 565 -35.04 4.56 2.99
CA ILE A 565 -33.85 5.42 2.97
C ILE A 565 -32.82 4.88 1.97
N VAL A 566 -32.44 3.61 2.10
CA VAL A 566 -31.42 3.00 1.23
C VAL A 566 -31.84 3.03 -0.24
N GLU A 567 -33.10 2.70 -0.56
CA GLU A 567 -33.61 2.72 -1.92
C GLU A 567 -33.68 4.13 -2.49
N SER A 568 -34.12 5.13 -1.71
CA SER A 568 -34.20 6.53 -2.16
C SER A 568 -32.82 7.11 -2.50
N VAL A 569 -31.77 6.68 -1.78
CA VAL A 569 -30.41 7.12 -2.02
C VAL A 569 -29.77 6.37 -3.19
N LEU A 570 -29.99 5.07 -3.30
CA LEU A 570 -29.21 4.21 -4.21
C LEU A 570 -29.88 3.93 -5.55
N THR A 571 -31.19 4.12 -5.71
CA THR A 571 -31.84 3.93 -7.03
C THR A 571 -31.66 5.15 -7.94
N LEU A 572 -31.58 4.89 -9.26
CA LEU A 572 -31.49 5.96 -10.28
C LEU A 572 -32.87 6.53 -10.59
#